data_d6ec50b52e584081c2d0ae4eb4e6305e
#
_entry.id   d6ec50b52e584081c2d0ae4eb4e6305e
#
_cell.length_a   1.000
_cell.length_b   1.000
_cell.length_c   1.000
_cell.angle_alpha   90.00
_cell.angle_beta   90.00
_cell.angle_gamma   90.00
#
_symmetry.space_group_name_H-M   'P 1'
#
loop_
_entity.id
_entity.type
_entity.pdbx_description
1 polymer ?
#
loop_
_entity_poly.entity_id
_entity_poly.type
_entity_poly.pdbx_seq_one_letter_code
_entity_poly.pdbx_strand_id
1 'polypeptide(L)'
;DALTLRDAGRNATQIKQVLEEQKLDSSIYITLETLKYLKKGGRITPAAAAIGTVLNLKPVLQIQGEKLDAYSKTRGKKQAKRVMLKAMQNDWENRFAEIRKTWRNVPAVCL
;
A
#
# COMPACT_ATOMS: atom_id res chain seq x y z
N ASP A 1 15.44 -4.98 -4.77
CA ASP A 1 15.16 -4.67 -6.18
C ASP A 1 16.28 -3.89 -6.85
N ALA A 2 16.70 -2.73 -6.31
CA ALA A 2 17.82 -1.98 -6.89
C ALA A 2 19.12 -2.79 -6.91
N LEU A 3 19.42 -3.54 -5.85
CA LEU A 3 20.58 -4.42 -5.78
C LEU A 3 20.52 -5.55 -6.82
N THR A 4 19.35 -6.14 -7.02
CA THR A 4 19.12 -7.17 -8.04
C THR A 4 19.36 -6.64 -9.44
N LEU A 5 18.87 -5.43 -9.74
CA LEU A 5 19.09 -4.77 -11.02
C LEU A 5 20.56 -4.40 -11.25
N ARG A 6 21.26 -3.97 -10.20
CA ARG A 6 22.71 -3.72 -10.23
C ARG A 6 23.48 -5.00 -10.56
N ASP A 7 23.15 -6.10 -9.92
CA ASP A 7 23.82 -7.39 -10.15
C ASP A 7 23.54 -7.95 -11.53
N ALA A 8 22.42 -7.56 -12.18
CA ALA A 8 22.11 -7.84 -13.57
C ALA A 8 22.86 -6.95 -14.58
N GLY A 9 23.75 -6.06 -14.12
CA GLY A 9 24.58 -5.20 -14.96
C GLY A 9 23.93 -3.88 -15.38
N ARG A 10 22.85 -3.46 -14.75
CA ARG A 10 22.17 -2.18 -15.05
C ARG A 10 22.84 -1.01 -14.34
N ASN A 11 22.95 0.14 -15.02
CA ASN A 11 23.47 1.37 -14.44
C ASN A 11 22.41 2.10 -13.61
N ALA A 12 22.81 3.17 -12.88
CA ALA A 12 21.91 3.92 -12.01
C ALA A 12 20.68 4.51 -12.72
N THR A 13 20.85 5.02 -13.93
CA THR A 13 19.75 5.57 -14.74
C THR A 13 18.73 4.49 -15.14
N GLN A 14 19.20 3.33 -15.56
CA GLN A 14 18.35 2.19 -15.91
C GLN A 14 17.62 1.63 -14.69
N ILE A 15 18.29 1.54 -13.54
CA ILE A 15 17.68 1.12 -12.25
C ILE A 15 16.56 2.08 -11.86
N LYS A 16 16.81 3.38 -11.93
CA LYS A 16 15.79 4.40 -11.63
C LYS A 16 14.57 4.25 -12.53
N GLN A 17 14.77 4.10 -13.83
CA GLN A 17 13.69 3.95 -14.80
C GLN A 17 12.83 2.72 -14.49
N VAL A 18 13.44 1.57 -14.25
CA VAL A 18 12.72 0.33 -13.93
C VAL A 18 11.93 0.47 -12.63
N LEU A 19 12.52 1.06 -11.59
CA LEU A 19 11.83 1.28 -10.32
C LEU A 19 10.66 2.25 -10.44
N GLU A 20 10.78 3.30 -11.25
CA GLU A 20 9.67 4.24 -11.49
C GLU A 20 8.53 3.59 -12.28
N GLU A 21 8.82 2.73 -13.25
CA GLU A 21 7.81 1.97 -13.98
C GLU A 21 7.07 0.97 -13.09
N GLN A 22 7.77 0.35 -12.14
CA GLN A 22 7.25 -0.68 -11.26
C GLN A 22 6.70 -0.17 -9.92
N LYS A 23 6.78 1.12 -9.64
CA LYS A 23 6.35 1.69 -8.35
C LYS A 23 4.88 1.43 -8.01
N LEU A 24 4.02 1.29 -9.00
CA LEU A 24 2.60 0.99 -8.83
C LEU A 24 2.31 -0.52 -8.72
N ASP A 25 3.32 -1.37 -8.91
CA ASP A 25 3.20 -2.82 -8.71
C ASP A 25 3.22 -3.21 -7.22
N SER A 26 3.39 -2.26 -6.33
CA SER A 26 3.29 -2.44 -4.90
C SER A 26 2.10 -1.70 -4.31
N SER A 27 1.55 -2.24 -3.23
CA SER A 27 0.47 -1.61 -2.49
C SER A 27 0.65 -1.86 -1.00
N ILE A 28 0.30 -0.87 -0.19
CA ILE A 28 0.39 -0.96 1.27
C ILE A 28 -0.97 -0.59 1.86
N TYR A 29 -1.48 -1.43 2.75
CA TYR A 29 -2.69 -1.17 3.51
C TYR A 29 -2.35 -0.92 4.97
N ILE A 30 -2.87 0.16 5.53
CA ILE A 30 -2.57 0.61 6.88
C ILE A 30 -3.86 0.94 7.61
N THR A 31 -3.96 0.56 8.88
CA THR A 31 -4.97 1.07 9.80
C THR A 31 -4.30 1.69 11.03
N LEU A 32 -4.81 2.82 11.47
CA LEU A 32 -4.28 3.57 12.59
C LEU A 32 -5.38 3.87 13.61
N GLU A 33 -4.99 4.07 14.86
CA GLU A 33 -5.93 4.49 15.92
C GLU A 33 -6.35 5.94 15.76
N THR A 34 -5.47 6.80 15.25
CA THR A 34 -5.77 8.22 15.01
C THR A 34 -5.09 8.72 13.74
N LEU A 35 -5.78 9.57 12.98
CA LEU A 35 -5.25 10.22 11.79
C LEU A 35 -4.73 11.65 12.05
N LYS A 36 -4.78 12.10 13.31
CA LYS A 36 -4.41 13.48 13.69
C LYS A 36 -3.04 13.89 13.20
N TYR A 37 -2.05 13.04 13.37
CA TYR A 37 -0.67 13.34 12.99
C TYR A 37 -0.44 13.28 11.47
N LEU A 38 -1.10 12.35 10.79
CA LEU A 38 -1.03 12.25 9.33
C LEU A 38 -1.67 13.46 8.65
N LYS A 39 -2.79 13.94 9.19
CA LYS A 39 -3.44 15.15 8.70
C LYS A 39 -2.52 16.36 8.81
N LYS A 40 -1.84 16.52 9.95
CA LYS A 40 -0.85 17.61 10.15
C LYS A 40 0.35 17.49 9.21
N GLY A 41 0.78 16.28 8.89
CA GLY A 41 1.91 16.04 8.00
C GLY A 41 1.62 16.18 6.50
N GLY A 42 0.37 16.44 6.12
CA GLY A 42 -0.03 16.60 4.72
C GLY A 42 0.12 15.36 3.83
N ARG A 43 0.32 14.19 4.44
CA ARG A 43 0.55 12.90 3.72
C ARG A 43 -0.71 12.08 3.51
N ILE A 44 -1.86 12.67 3.72
CA ILE A 44 -3.16 12.02 3.62
C ILE A 44 -4.05 12.82 2.69
N THR A 45 -4.90 12.16 1.91
CA THR A 45 -5.87 12.84 1.07
C THR A 45 -6.96 13.51 1.91
N PRO A 46 -7.58 14.61 1.44
CA PRO A 46 -8.69 15.26 2.15
C PRO A 46 -9.84 14.32 2.44
N ALA A 47 -10.16 13.40 1.51
CA ALA A 47 -11.22 12.40 1.69
C ALA A 47 -10.90 11.45 2.86
N ALA A 48 -9.68 10.95 2.95
CA ALA A 48 -9.26 10.08 4.05
C ALA A 48 -9.22 10.82 5.39
N ALA A 49 -8.79 12.09 5.38
CA ALA A 49 -8.80 12.93 6.58
C ALA A 49 -10.21 13.18 7.12
N ALA A 50 -11.19 13.39 6.25
CA ALA A 50 -12.60 13.58 6.63
C ALA A 50 -13.18 12.34 7.32
N ILE A 51 -12.85 11.14 6.88
CA ILE A 51 -13.28 9.89 7.51
C ILE A 51 -12.71 9.76 8.93
N GLY A 52 -11.48 10.16 9.15
CA GLY A 52 -10.82 10.07 10.46
C GLY A 52 -11.39 11.01 11.54
N THR A 53 -12.25 11.96 11.17
CA THR A 53 -12.91 12.86 12.13
C THR A 53 -14.16 12.24 12.78
N VAL A 54 -14.69 11.16 12.24
CA VAL A 54 -15.88 10.49 12.75
C VAL A 54 -15.47 9.56 13.90
N LEU A 55 -16.15 9.71 15.05
CA LEU A 55 -15.94 8.88 16.24
C LEU A 55 -16.18 7.39 15.94
N ASN A 56 -15.28 6.55 16.44
CA ASN A 56 -15.33 5.08 16.31
C ASN A 56 -15.15 4.50 14.91
N LEU A 57 -14.82 5.29 13.91
CA LEU A 57 -14.40 4.77 12.61
C LEU A 57 -12.88 4.56 12.58
N LYS A 58 -12.47 3.39 12.15
CA LYS A 58 -11.06 3.03 11.91
C LYS A 58 -10.89 2.82 10.42
N PRO A 59 -10.48 3.85 9.68
CA PRO A 59 -10.31 3.69 8.24
C PRO A 59 -9.13 2.78 7.93
N VAL A 60 -9.30 1.98 6.88
CA VAL A 60 -8.18 1.31 6.22
C VAL A 60 -7.69 2.24 5.12
N LEU A 61 -6.43 2.59 5.18
CA LEU A 61 -5.77 3.47 4.21
C LEU A 61 -4.93 2.65 3.25
N GLN A 62 -4.82 3.11 2.03
CA GLN A 62 -4.00 2.51 0.99
C GLN A 62 -2.95 3.49 0.52
N ILE A 63 -1.70 3.03 0.41
CA ILE A 63 -0.65 3.74 -0.32
C ILE A 63 -0.50 3.09 -1.68
N GLN A 64 -0.82 3.85 -2.71
CA GLN A 64 -0.56 3.47 -4.08
C GLN A 64 -0.14 4.71 -4.87
N GLY A 65 1.11 5.06 -4.72
CA GLY A 65 1.68 6.31 -5.20
C GLY A 65 2.25 7.12 -4.06
N GLU A 66 1.96 8.42 -4.01
CA GLU A 66 2.63 9.34 -3.09
C GLU A 66 1.87 9.62 -1.79
N LYS A 67 0.56 9.40 -1.77
CA LYS A 67 -0.29 9.77 -0.63
C LYS A 67 -1.12 8.60 -0.12
N LEU A 68 -1.44 8.67 1.17
CA LEU A 68 -2.41 7.79 1.80
C LEU A 68 -3.83 8.17 1.37
N ASP A 69 -4.56 7.23 0.81
CA ASP A 69 -5.95 7.39 0.45
C ASP A 69 -6.87 6.44 1.21
N ALA A 70 -8.16 6.75 1.24
CA ALA A 70 -9.14 5.92 1.93
C ALA A 70 -9.49 4.69 1.08
N TYR A 71 -9.25 3.51 1.63
CA TYR A 71 -9.66 2.24 1.02
C TYR A 71 -11.01 1.77 1.53
N SER A 72 -11.20 1.75 2.84
CA SER A 72 -12.43 1.27 3.46
C SER A 72 -12.67 1.91 4.82
N LYS A 73 -13.94 2.00 5.20
CA LYS A 73 -14.37 2.45 6.53
C LYS A 73 -14.68 1.24 7.38
N THR A 74 -14.04 1.10 8.52
CA THR A 74 -14.30 -0.01 9.45
C THR A 74 -14.56 0.48 10.85
N ARG A 75 -15.28 -0.33 11.62
CA ARG A 75 -15.57 -0.08 13.04
C ARG A 75 -14.79 -1.07 13.90
N GLY A 76 -13.57 -0.72 14.27
CA GLY A 76 -12.74 -1.53 15.16
C GLY A 76 -11.64 -2.33 14.44
N LYS A 77 -10.67 -2.75 15.24
CA LYS A 77 -9.43 -3.39 14.77
C LYS A 77 -9.65 -4.74 14.06
N LYS A 78 -10.60 -5.54 14.57
CA LYS A 78 -10.88 -6.88 13.99
C LYS A 78 -11.42 -6.78 12.57
N GLN A 79 -12.35 -5.85 12.34
CA GLN A 79 -12.89 -5.62 11.00
C GLN A 79 -11.84 -5.03 10.07
N ALA A 80 -11.03 -4.09 10.55
CA ALA A 80 -9.93 -3.51 9.78
C ALA A 80 -8.94 -4.60 9.31
N LYS A 81 -8.53 -5.51 10.19
CA LYS A 81 -7.65 -6.63 9.82
C LYS A 81 -8.25 -7.52 8.73
N ARG A 82 -9.54 -7.87 8.85
CA ARG A 82 -10.22 -8.68 7.81
C ARG A 82 -10.25 -7.99 6.46
N VAL A 83 -10.55 -6.70 6.44
CA VAL A 83 -10.59 -5.90 5.21
C VAL A 83 -9.20 -5.82 4.58
N MET A 84 -8.15 -5.60 5.38
CA MET A 84 -6.77 -5.54 4.92
C MET A 84 -6.32 -6.87 4.30
N LEU A 85 -6.57 -7.99 4.98
CA LEU A 85 -6.22 -9.32 4.47
C LEU A 85 -6.96 -9.66 3.19
N LYS A 86 -8.25 -9.34 3.13
CA LYS A 86 -9.05 -9.55 1.92
C LYS A 86 -8.57 -8.68 0.76
N ALA A 87 -8.18 -7.44 1.02
CA ALA A 87 -7.63 -6.55 0.02
C ALA A 87 -6.29 -7.06 -0.52
N MET A 88 -5.41 -7.54 0.34
CA MET A 88 -4.13 -8.14 -0.06
C MET A 88 -4.33 -9.40 -0.89
N GLN A 89 -5.26 -10.26 -0.48
CA GLN A 89 -5.60 -11.47 -1.24
C GLN A 89 -6.14 -11.13 -2.61
N ASN A 90 -7.05 -10.18 -2.70
CA ASN A 90 -7.62 -9.71 -3.97
C ASN A 90 -6.56 -9.11 -4.90
N ASP A 91 -5.65 -8.29 -4.37
CA ASP A 91 -4.53 -7.75 -5.14
C ASP A 91 -3.61 -8.86 -5.65
N TRP A 92 -3.31 -9.84 -4.81
CA TRP A 92 -2.48 -10.99 -5.17
C TRP A 92 -3.09 -11.84 -6.28
N GLU A 93 -4.39 -12.08 -6.22
CA GLU A 93 -5.09 -12.93 -7.20
C GLU A 93 -5.35 -12.21 -8.53
N ASN A 94 -5.67 -10.91 -8.49
CA ASN A 94 -6.11 -10.16 -9.66
C ASN A 94 -5.07 -9.16 -10.15
N ARG A 95 -4.66 -8.23 -9.30
CA ARG A 95 -3.83 -7.10 -9.68
C ARG A 95 -2.38 -7.48 -9.94
N PHE A 96 -1.83 -8.39 -9.13
CA PHE A 96 -0.45 -8.86 -9.25
C PHE A 96 -0.35 -10.24 -9.91
N ALA A 97 -1.38 -10.68 -10.63
CA ALA A 97 -1.40 -11.98 -11.29
C ALA A 97 -0.25 -12.16 -12.29
N GLU A 98 0.07 -11.14 -13.07
CA GLU A 98 1.19 -11.18 -14.03
C GLU A 98 2.54 -11.22 -13.31
N ILE A 99 2.71 -10.41 -12.26
CA ILE A 99 3.93 -10.40 -11.44
C ILE A 99 4.12 -11.75 -10.76
N ARG A 100 3.06 -12.36 -10.25
CA ARG A 100 3.10 -13.68 -9.63
C ARG A 100 3.59 -14.78 -10.57
N LYS A 101 3.26 -14.71 -11.84
CA LYS A 101 3.75 -15.66 -12.85
C LYS A 101 5.26 -15.54 -13.05
N THR A 102 5.82 -14.35 -12.95
CA THR A 102 7.23 -14.05 -13.14
C THR A 102 8.05 -14.27 -11.88
N TRP A 103 7.48 -13.97 -10.71
CA TRP A 103 8.16 -14.01 -9.41
C TRP A 103 7.52 -15.10 -8.53
N ARG A 104 8.15 -16.26 -8.45
CA ARG A 104 7.63 -17.41 -7.66
C ARG A 104 7.58 -17.19 -6.16
N ASN A 105 8.31 -16.21 -5.61
CA ASN A 105 8.45 -15.95 -4.18
C ASN A 105 8.35 -14.45 -3.85
N VAL A 106 7.23 -13.81 -4.17
CA VAL A 106 6.97 -12.45 -3.66
C VAL A 106 6.33 -12.59 -2.28
N PRO A 107 7.03 -12.21 -1.20
CA PRO A 107 6.45 -12.32 0.13
C PRO A 107 5.39 -11.25 0.34
N ALA A 108 4.19 -11.65 0.73
CA ALA A 108 3.26 -10.75 1.38
C ALA A 108 3.64 -10.68 2.87
N VAL A 109 4.05 -9.52 3.35
CA VAL A 109 4.41 -9.31 4.75
C VAL A 109 3.30 -8.57 5.46
N CYS A 110 2.75 -9.18 6.49
CA CYS A 110 1.83 -8.56 7.43
C CYS A 110 2.58 -8.22 8.72
N LEU A 111 2.78 -6.94 8.97
CA LEU A 111 3.41 -6.42 10.17
C LEU A 111 2.36 -5.96 11.19
#